data_0fde8b9458cd19ae6b5991e3668fdbc9
#
_entry.id   0fde8b9458cd19ae6b5991e3668fdbc9
#
_cell.length_a   1.000
_cell.length_b   1.000
_cell.length_c   1.000
_cell.angle_alpha   90.00
_cell.angle_beta   90.00
_cell.angle_gamma   90.00
#
_symmetry.space_group_name_H-M   'P 1'
#
loop_
_entity.id
_entity.type
_entity.pdbx_description
1 polymer ?
#
loop_
_entity_poly.entity_id
_entity_poly.type
_entity_poly.pdbx_seq_one_letter_code
_entity_poly.pdbx_strand_id
1 'polypeptide(L)'
;FEALCRIIDVEPDFYSLVFCRTRIDVDNLARELSARGYQAEGLHGDMAQAFRERILGKFRRKTISILVATDVAARGIDVSNLTHVINYGLPQDPEAYVHRIGRTGRAGKTGTAITFVTPAEYYKLSVITRVAKTKIDKKTLPKVDDVISIKRDKVLKDILEIIESEDVKMYEELVEKMFNEVDPKKALAAVLKHSFADKLDPKHYRTIVPSSGDRGDRNDRSSRG
;
A
#
# COMPACT_ATOMS: atom_id res chain seq x y z
N PHE A 1 -4.22 5.06 -8.47
CA PHE A 1 -2.93 5.24 -7.80
C PHE A 1 -3.09 5.74 -6.38
N GLU A 2 -3.80 6.87 -6.18
CA GLU A 2 -3.97 7.51 -4.87
C GLU A 2 -4.65 6.58 -3.84
N ALA A 3 -5.65 5.81 -4.25
CA ALA A 3 -6.31 4.84 -3.40
C ALA A 3 -5.34 3.74 -2.91
N LEU A 4 -4.46 3.29 -3.79
CA LEU A 4 -3.43 2.31 -3.45
C LEU A 4 -2.44 2.89 -2.42
N CYS A 5 -1.98 4.13 -2.62
CA CYS A 5 -1.07 4.79 -1.68
C CYS A 5 -1.67 4.90 -0.27
N ARG A 6 -2.95 5.28 -0.15
CA ARG A 6 -3.62 5.36 1.15
C ARG A 6 -3.73 4.01 1.84
N ILE A 7 -3.98 2.94 1.08
CA ILE A 7 -4.02 1.58 1.62
C ILE A 7 -2.64 1.16 2.11
N ILE A 8 -1.58 1.38 1.32
CA ILE A 8 -0.21 1.06 1.71
C ILE A 8 0.17 1.78 3.01
N ASP A 9 -0.20 3.05 3.12
CA ASP A 9 0.22 3.92 4.23
C ASP A 9 -0.48 3.63 5.56
N VAL A 10 -1.65 2.97 5.55
CA VAL A 10 -2.36 2.58 6.78
C VAL A 10 -2.00 1.16 7.25
N GLU A 11 -1.38 0.35 6.41
CA GLU A 11 -1.01 -1.01 6.75
C GLU A 11 0.40 -1.07 7.32
N PRO A 12 0.59 -1.57 8.55
CA PRO A 12 1.89 -1.54 9.23
C PRO A 12 2.93 -2.42 8.54
N ASP A 13 2.53 -3.60 8.05
CA ASP A 13 3.40 -4.61 7.45
C ASP A 13 2.95 -4.92 6.03
N PHE A 14 3.16 -3.95 5.11
CA PHE A 14 2.73 -4.10 3.73
C PHE A 14 3.78 -4.82 2.88
N TYR A 15 3.62 -6.14 2.72
CA TYR A 15 4.40 -6.97 1.81
C TYR A 15 3.47 -7.59 0.77
N SER A 16 3.52 -7.09 -0.46
CA SER A 16 2.43 -7.29 -1.41
C SER A 16 2.85 -7.62 -2.83
N LEU A 17 1.96 -8.35 -3.51
CA LEU A 17 1.96 -8.52 -4.95
C LEU A 17 0.78 -7.73 -5.54
N VAL A 18 1.08 -6.78 -6.41
CA VAL A 18 0.10 -5.92 -7.10
C VAL A 18 -0.05 -6.38 -8.55
N PHE A 19 -1.25 -6.83 -8.91
CA PHE A 19 -1.55 -7.32 -10.26
C PHE A 19 -2.06 -6.21 -11.15
N CYS A 20 -1.38 -5.98 -12.28
CA CYS A 20 -1.80 -5.11 -13.37
C CYS A 20 -2.23 -5.93 -14.59
N ARG A 21 -3.02 -5.31 -15.48
CA ARG A 21 -3.50 -5.95 -16.71
C ARG A 21 -2.43 -6.04 -17.78
N THR A 22 -1.67 -4.96 -17.96
CA THR A 22 -0.68 -4.83 -19.04
C THR A 22 0.73 -4.60 -18.49
N ARG A 23 1.73 -4.84 -19.33
CA ARG A 23 3.14 -4.53 -19.03
C ARG A 23 3.37 -3.04 -18.82
N ILE A 24 2.70 -2.22 -19.63
CA ILE A 24 2.76 -0.76 -19.53
C ILE A 24 2.22 -0.29 -18.17
N ASP A 25 1.11 -0.88 -17.70
CA ASP A 25 0.58 -0.57 -16.37
C ASP A 25 1.56 -0.96 -15.26
N VAL A 26 2.27 -2.10 -15.41
CA VAL A 26 3.30 -2.54 -14.45
C VAL A 26 4.41 -1.51 -14.36
N ASP A 27 4.97 -1.09 -15.50
CA ASP A 27 6.09 -0.13 -15.54
C ASP A 27 5.67 1.25 -14.99
N ASN A 28 4.49 1.73 -15.38
CA ASN A 28 3.98 3.00 -14.91
C ASN A 28 3.73 2.97 -13.40
N LEU A 29 3.01 1.97 -12.91
CA LEU A 29 2.69 1.87 -11.50
C LEU A 29 3.92 1.68 -10.63
N ALA A 30 4.86 0.82 -11.03
CA ALA A 30 6.11 0.61 -10.30
C ALA A 30 6.95 1.90 -10.22
N ARG A 31 7.05 2.63 -11.33
CA ARG A 31 7.76 3.92 -11.39
C ARG A 31 7.10 4.97 -10.49
N GLU A 32 5.77 5.10 -10.55
CA GLU A 32 5.02 6.06 -9.72
C GLU A 32 5.13 5.75 -8.23
N LEU A 33 5.05 4.46 -7.85
CA LEU A 33 5.25 4.03 -6.46
C LEU A 33 6.67 4.33 -5.99
N SER A 34 7.68 4.01 -6.80
CA SER A 34 9.09 4.29 -6.46
C SER A 34 9.35 5.79 -6.35
N ALA A 35 8.82 6.61 -7.27
CA ALA A 35 8.92 8.07 -7.21
C ALA A 35 8.27 8.67 -5.95
N ARG A 36 7.26 7.98 -5.39
CA ARG A 36 6.60 8.36 -4.13
C ARG A 36 7.31 7.82 -2.88
N GLY A 37 8.46 7.13 -3.05
CA GLY A 37 9.29 6.63 -1.97
C GLY A 37 8.95 5.21 -1.49
N TYR A 38 8.03 4.49 -2.16
CA TYR A 38 7.77 3.10 -1.83
C TYR A 38 8.84 2.17 -2.42
N GLN A 39 9.18 1.11 -1.70
CA GLN A 39 10.10 0.07 -2.18
C GLN A 39 9.36 -0.87 -3.14
N ALA A 40 9.18 -0.42 -4.38
CA ALA A 40 8.40 -1.09 -5.42
C ALA A 40 9.23 -1.36 -6.67
N GLU A 41 9.10 -2.56 -7.26
CA GLU A 41 9.65 -2.89 -8.57
C GLU A 41 8.60 -3.63 -9.43
N GLY A 42 8.69 -3.44 -10.75
CA GLY A 42 7.83 -4.08 -11.73
C GLY A 42 8.42 -5.40 -12.23
N LEU A 43 7.54 -6.35 -12.61
CA LEU A 43 7.91 -7.65 -13.19
C LEU A 43 6.95 -8.01 -14.33
N HIS A 44 7.47 -8.15 -15.56
CA HIS A 44 6.69 -8.56 -16.72
C HIS A 44 7.50 -9.39 -17.73
N GLY A 45 6.82 -9.97 -18.71
CA GLY A 45 7.40 -10.96 -19.63
C GLY A 45 8.49 -10.45 -20.56
N ASP A 46 8.56 -9.14 -20.85
CA ASP A 46 9.55 -8.55 -21.77
C ASP A 46 10.92 -8.32 -21.11
N MET A 47 11.02 -8.54 -19.81
CA MET A 47 12.27 -8.41 -19.08
C MET A 47 13.18 -9.62 -19.31
N ALA A 48 14.49 -9.38 -19.46
CA ALA A 48 15.47 -10.44 -19.50
C ALA A 48 15.43 -11.31 -18.23
N GLN A 49 15.65 -12.61 -18.37
CA GLN A 49 15.52 -13.56 -17.25
C GLN A 49 16.40 -13.19 -16.06
N ALA A 50 17.66 -12.80 -16.31
CA ALA A 50 18.57 -12.39 -15.24
C ALA A 50 18.05 -11.18 -14.44
N PHE A 51 17.38 -10.24 -15.11
CA PHE A 51 16.78 -9.08 -14.46
C PHE A 51 15.57 -9.48 -13.60
N ARG A 52 14.72 -10.38 -14.12
CA ARG A 52 13.57 -10.94 -13.36
C ARG A 52 14.04 -11.65 -12.10
N GLU A 53 15.08 -12.50 -12.19
CA GLU A 53 15.64 -13.20 -11.03
C GLU A 53 16.21 -12.24 -9.98
N ARG A 54 16.86 -11.16 -10.43
CA ARG A 54 17.35 -10.10 -9.53
C ARG A 54 16.21 -9.44 -8.74
N ILE A 55 15.12 -9.07 -9.44
CA ILE A 55 13.94 -8.46 -8.80
C ILE A 55 13.31 -9.44 -7.79
N LEU A 56 13.10 -10.69 -8.20
CA LEU A 56 12.56 -11.72 -7.32
C LEU A 56 13.46 -11.97 -6.11
N GLY A 57 14.77 -11.94 -6.31
CA GLY A 57 15.76 -12.02 -5.22
C GLY A 57 15.63 -10.86 -4.22
N LYS A 58 15.47 -9.62 -4.70
CA LYS A 58 15.20 -8.46 -3.83
C LYS A 58 13.90 -8.60 -3.06
N PHE A 59 12.83 -9.06 -3.74
CA PHE A 59 11.53 -9.25 -3.13
C PHE A 59 11.59 -10.33 -2.03
N ARG A 60 12.18 -11.51 -2.29
CA ARG A 60 12.34 -12.56 -1.28
C ARG A 60 13.15 -12.12 -0.07
N ARG A 61 14.17 -11.30 -0.26
CA ARG A 61 14.97 -10.71 0.85
C ARG A 61 14.29 -9.52 1.52
N LYS A 62 13.07 -9.15 1.08
CA LYS A 62 12.31 -8.00 1.56
C LYS A 62 13.03 -6.64 1.39
N THR A 63 14.02 -6.56 0.48
CA THR A 63 14.65 -5.28 0.09
C THR A 63 13.67 -4.38 -0.65
N ILE A 64 12.70 -4.98 -1.33
CA ILE A 64 11.49 -4.32 -1.82
C ILE A 64 10.27 -4.97 -1.16
N SER A 65 9.26 -4.18 -0.85
CA SER A 65 8.04 -4.64 -0.19
C SER A 65 6.85 -4.77 -1.15
N ILE A 66 6.95 -4.20 -2.34
CA ILE A 66 5.87 -4.18 -3.34
C ILE A 66 6.42 -4.72 -4.66
N LEU A 67 5.85 -5.83 -5.12
CA LEU A 67 6.10 -6.36 -6.46
C LEU A 67 4.88 -6.08 -7.34
N VAL A 68 5.05 -5.31 -8.40
CA VAL A 68 4.00 -5.05 -9.39
C VAL A 68 4.18 -6.00 -10.56
N ALA A 69 3.16 -6.78 -10.93
CA ALA A 69 3.33 -7.81 -11.96
C ALA A 69 2.08 -8.03 -12.82
N THR A 70 2.29 -8.60 -14.01
CA THR A 70 1.22 -9.22 -14.81
C THR A 70 0.98 -10.66 -14.35
N ASP A 71 -0.19 -11.25 -14.68
CA ASP A 71 -0.51 -12.66 -14.38
C ASP A 71 0.56 -13.62 -14.92
N VAL A 72 1.00 -13.39 -16.17
CA VAL A 72 1.99 -14.26 -16.82
C VAL A 72 3.32 -14.24 -16.09
N ALA A 73 3.77 -13.06 -15.68
CA ALA A 73 5.03 -12.91 -14.96
C ALA A 73 4.96 -13.45 -13.52
N ALA A 74 3.79 -13.40 -12.92
CA ALA A 74 3.54 -13.90 -11.57
C ALA A 74 3.35 -15.42 -11.48
N ARG A 75 3.17 -16.11 -12.63
CA ARG A 75 3.12 -17.58 -12.65
C ARG A 75 4.47 -18.17 -12.28
N GLY A 76 4.46 -19.17 -11.42
CA GLY A 76 5.70 -19.84 -10.96
C GLY A 76 6.54 -19.03 -9.98
N ILE A 77 6.08 -17.84 -9.57
CA ILE A 77 6.74 -17.13 -8.48
C ILE A 77 6.43 -17.86 -7.18
N ASP A 78 7.45 -18.50 -6.62
CA ASP A 78 7.39 -19.01 -5.26
C ASP A 78 7.69 -17.86 -4.29
N VAL A 79 6.63 -17.14 -3.92
CA VAL A 79 6.65 -16.14 -2.85
C VAL A 79 5.57 -16.50 -1.87
N SER A 80 6.01 -16.88 -0.69
CA SER A 80 5.14 -17.14 0.46
C SER A 80 5.13 -15.94 1.41
N ASN A 81 4.16 -15.91 2.31
CA ASN A 81 4.05 -14.90 3.36
C ASN A 81 3.72 -13.48 2.88
N LEU A 82 3.04 -13.34 1.75
CA LEU A 82 2.45 -12.06 1.37
C LEU A 82 1.36 -11.67 2.38
N THR A 83 1.44 -10.44 2.88
CA THR A 83 0.38 -9.89 3.73
C THR A 83 -0.80 -9.46 2.86
N HIS A 84 -0.50 -8.94 1.66
CA HIS A 84 -1.50 -8.38 0.76
C HIS A 84 -1.36 -8.89 -0.68
N VAL A 85 -2.49 -9.05 -1.33
CA VAL A 85 -2.62 -9.17 -2.78
C VAL A 85 -3.53 -8.07 -3.28
N ILE A 86 -3.05 -7.28 -4.22
CA ILE A 86 -3.81 -6.17 -4.80
C ILE A 86 -4.13 -6.48 -6.26
N ASN A 87 -5.41 -6.56 -6.59
CA ASN A 87 -5.87 -6.50 -7.98
C ASN A 87 -6.04 -5.03 -8.37
N TYR A 88 -5.00 -4.40 -8.91
CA TYR A 88 -5.04 -3.03 -9.43
C TYR A 88 -5.93 -2.92 -10.67
N GLY A 89 -6.06 -4.02 -11.40
CA GLY A 89 -7.07 -4.21 -12.42
C GLY A 89 -7.71 -5.61 -12.30
N LEU A 90 -9.03 -5.70 -12.53
CA LEU A 90 -9.74 -6.98 -12.53
C LEU A 90 -9.11 -7.95 -13.54
N PRO A 91 -8.90 -9.22 -13.18
CA PRO A 91 -8.41 -10.24 -14.10
C PRO A 91 -9.40 -10.48 -15.26
N GLN A 92 -8.94 -11.15 -16.31
CA GLN A 92 -9.76 -11.48 -17.47
C GLN A 92 -10.87 -12.48 -17.13
N ASP A 93 -10.54 -13.47 -16.33
CA ASP A 93 -11.38 -14.60 -15.97
C ASP A 93 -11.37 -14.90 -14.45
N PRO A 94 -12.38 -15.64 -13.95
CA PRO A 94 -12.49 -16.00 -12.54
C PRO A 94 -11.37 -16.89 -12.01
N GLU A 95 -10.78 -17.75 -12.82
CA GLU A 95 -9.69 -18.63 -12.38
C GLU A 95 -8.44 -17.82 -12.06
N ALA A 96 -8.12 -16.85 -12.92
CA ALA A 96 -7.02 -15.92 -12.66
C ALA A 96 -7.24 -15.15 -11.35
N TYR A 97 -8.49 -14.78 -11.04
CA TYR A 97 -8.81 -14.14 -9.74
C TYR A 97 -8.46 -15.05 -8.55
N VAL A 98 -8.89 -16.30 -8.59
CA VAL A 98 -8.59 -17.29 -7.52
C VAL A 98 -7.08 -17.50 -7.39
N HIS A 99 -6.37 -17.64 -8.51
CA HIS A 99 -4.91 -17.79 -8.53
C HIS A 99 -4.18 -16.59 -7.94
N ARG A 100 -4.69 -15.36 -8.16
CA ARG A 100 -4.11 -14.14 -7.60
C ARG A 100 -4.31 -14.08 -6.10
N ILE A 101 -5.54 -14.20 -5.61
CA ILE A 101 -5.83 -14.11 -4.18
C ILE A 101 -5.19 -15.26 -3.38
N GLY A 102 -5.04 -16.43 -4.01
CA GLY A 102 -4.32 -17.56 -3.43
C GLY A 102 -2.81 -17.35 -3.25
N ARG A 103 -2.26 -16.15 -3.49
CA ARG A 103 -0.87 -15.78 -3.16
C ARG A 103 -0.71 -15.28 -1.72
N THR A 104 -1.81 -14.97 -1.04
CA THR A 104 -1.84 -14.60 0.39
C THR A 104 -2.68 -15.59 1.19
N GLY A 105 -2.65 -15.53 2.50
CA GLY A 105 -3.44 -16.39 3.39
C GLY A 105 -3.04 -17.87 3.37
N ARG A 106 -1.77 -18.20 3.12
CA ARG A 106 -1.27 -19.58 3.08
C ARG A 106 -0.72 -20.05 4.42
N ALA A 107 -0.68 -21.38 4.61
CA ALA A 107 -0.08 -22.04 5.77
C ALA A 107 -0.64 -21.53 7.12
N GLY A 108 -1.97 -21.30 7.20
CA GLY A 108 -2.64 -20.86 8.42
C GLY A 108 -2.43 -19.39 8.78
N LYS A 109 -1.75 -18.60 7.93
CA LYS A 109 -1.61 -17.15 8.11
C LYS A 109 -2.81 -16.42 7.52
N THR A 110 -3.21 -15.33 8.17
CA THR A 110 -4.19 -14.39 7.62
C THR A 110 -3.59 -13.59 6.49
N GLY A 111 -4.38 -13.27 5.47
CA GLY A 111 -3.94 -12.45 4.35
C GLY A 111 -5.09 -11.63 3.78
N THR A 112 -4.80 -10.47 3.25
CA THR A 112 -5.78 -9.53 2.71
C THR A 112 -5.68 -9.48 1.19
N ALA A 113 -6.81 -9.70 0.50
CA ALA A 113 -6.93 -9.50 -0.94
C ALA A 113 -7.82 -8.28 -1.20
N ILE A 114 -7.28 -7.28 -1.89
CA ILE A 114 -7.99 -6.04 -2.23
C ILE A 114 -8.14 -5.95 -3.74
N THR A 115 -9.33 -5.55 -4.18
CA THR A 115 -9.63 -5.41 -5.61
C THR A 115 -10.19 -4.03 -5.88
N PHE A 116 -9.51 -3.26 -6.73
CA PHE A 116 -10.03 -2.01 -7.24
C PHE A 116 -11.03 -2.28 -8.37
N VAL A 117 -12.19 -1.67 -8.26
CA VAL A 117 -13.30 -1.86 -9.19
C VAL A 117 -13.89 -0.50 -9.55
N THR A 118 -14.01 -0.25 -10.83
CA THR A 118 -14.78 0.88 -11.34
C THR A 118 -16.26 0.53 -11.44
N PRO A 119 -17.20 1.49 -11.47
CA PRO A 119 -18.62 1.21 -11.65
C PRO A 119 -18.93 0.36 -12.88
N ALA A 120 -18.21 0.56 -13.98
CA ALA A 120 -18.37 -0.21 -15.21
C ALA A 120 -17.97 -1.70 -15.07
N GLU A 121 -17.19 -2.03 -14.05
CA GLU A 121 -16.67 -3.38 -13.81
C GLU A 121 -17.50 -4.20 -12.81
N TYR A 122 -18.54 -3.62 -12.19
CA TYR A 122 -19.35 -4.33 -11.20
C TYR A 122 -19.97 -5.62 -11.75
N TYR A 123 -20.43 -5.61 -12.99
CA TYR A 123 -20.97 -6.84 -13.61
C TYR A 123 -19.90 -7.92 -13.69
N LYS A 124 -18.70 -7.57 -14.15
CA LYS A 124 -17.56 -8.51 -14.24
C LYS A 124 -17.18 -9.04 -12.85
N LEU A 125 -17.14 -8.17 -11.85
CA LEU A 125 -16.90 -8.58 -10.46
C LEU A 125 -17.94 -9.59 -9.99
N SER A 126 -19.24 -9.37 -10.27
CA SER A 126 -20.30 -10.27 -9.87
C SER A 126 -20.19 -11.67 -10.49
N VAL A 127 -19.72 -11.74 -11.73
CA VAL A 127 -19.42 -13.02 -12.40
C VAL A 127 -18.25 -13.72 -11.71
N ILE A 128 -17.16 -12.98 -11.44
CA ILE A 128 -15.97 -13.51 -10.76
C ILE A 128 -16.35 -14.08 -9.39
N THR A 129 -17.07 -13.33 -8.56
CA THR A 129 -17.45 -13.76 -7.21
C THR A 129 -18.33 -15.00 -7.20
N ARG A 130 -19.25 -15.09 -8.17
CA ARG A 130 -20.13 -16.26 -8.32
C ARG A 130 -19.34 -17.52 -8.68
N VAL A 131 -18.45 -17.43 -9.66
CA VAL A 131 -17.67 -18.58 -10.14
C VAL A 131 -16.59 -18.97 -9.12
N ALA A 132 -15.92 -17.99 -8.53
CA ALA A 132 -14.90 -18.22 -7.51
C ALA A 132 -15.50 -18.64 -6.15
N LYS A 133 -16.83 -18.60 -5.98
CA LYS A 133 -17.54 -18.88 -4.72
C LYS A 133 -16.95 -18.09 -3.53
N THR A 134 -16.53 -16.87 -3.79
CA THR A 134 -15.86 -16.00 -2.82
C THR A 134 -16.75 -14.81 -2.50
N LYS A 135 -16.88 -14.49 -1.22
CA LYS A 135 -17.53 -13.26 -0.77
C LYS A 135 -16.52 -12.13 -0.77
N ILE A 136 -16.86 -11.02 -1.40
CA ILE A 136 -16.06 -9.80 -1.41
C ILE A 136 -16.87 -8.71 -0.73
N ASP A 137 -16.32 -8.14 0.34
CA ASP A 137 -16.94 -7.04 1.05
C ASP A 137 -16.48 -5.70 0.45
N LYS A 138 -17.45 -4.82 0.17
CA LYS A 138 -17.14 -3.44 -0.22
C LYS A 138 -16.56 -2.70 0.98
N LYS A 139 -15.42 -2.06 0.81
CA LYS A 139 -14.76 -1.22 1.81
C LYS A 139 -14.66 0.22 1.32
N THR A 140 -14.71 1.15 2.25
CA THR A 140 -14.40 2.56 2.01
C THR A 140 -12.90 2.79 2.07
N LEU A 141 -12.42 3.73 1.27
CA LEU A 141 -11.01 4.14 1.33
C LEU A 141 -10.71 4.88 2.63
N PRO A 142 -9.50 4.72 3.20
CA PRO A 142 -9.05 5.50 4.33
C PRO A 142 -9.13 7.01 4.03
N LYS A 143 -9.59 7.80 4.98
CA LYS A 143 -9.55 9.26 4.87
C LYS A 143 -8.11 9.75 5.00
N VAL A 144 -7.80 10.90 4.41
CA VAL A 144 -6.44 11.47 4.49
C VAL A 144 -6.03 11.72 5.94
N ASP A 145 -6.95 12.22 6.76
CA ASP A 145 -6.67 12.51 8.17
C ASP A 145 -6.31 11.24 8.95
N ASP A 146 -7.00 10.12 8.69
CA ASP A 146 -6.70 8.83 9.30
C ASP A 146 -5.31 8.33 8.89
N VAL A 147 -4.96 8.48 7.60
CA VAL A 147 -3.63 8.11 7.08
C VAL A 147 -2.53 8.94 7.76
N ILE A 148 -2.71 10.24 7.86
CA ILE A 148 -1.75 11.14 8.49
C ILE A 148 -1.61 10.83 9.98
N SER A 149 -2.70 10.51 10.68
CA SER A 149 -2.65 10.10 12.09
C SER A 149 -1.80 8.85 12.27
N ILE A 150 -2.05 7.80 11.48
CA ILE A 150 -1.29 6.55 11.54
C ILE A 150 0.21 6.78 11.24
N LYS A 151 0.51 7.63 10.25
CA LYS A 151 1.91 7.99 9.95
C LYS A 151 2.59 8.73 11.09
N ARG A 152 1.88 9.63 11.77
CA ARG A 152 2.41 10.33 12.95
C ARG A 152 2.72 9.35 14.09
N ASP A 153 1.79 8.43 14.37
CA ASP A 153 1.98 7.41 15.40
C ASP A 153 3.17 6.50 15.07
N LYS A 154 3.34 6.15 13.79
CA LYS A 154 4.50 5.39 13.34
C LYS A 154 5.81 6.15 13.53
N VAL A 155 5.87 7.42 13.14
CA VAL A 155 7.06 8.26 13.35
C VAL A 155 7.40 8.36 14.84
N LEU A 156 6.39 8.55 15.70
CA LEU A 156 6.60 8.57 17.14
C LEU A 156 7.18 7.26 17.66
N LYS A 157 6.62 6.15 17.22
CA LYS A 157 7.10 4.80 17.58
C LYS A 157 8.55 4.59 17.14
N ASP A 158 8.87 4.89 15.87
CA ASP A 158 10.20 4.74 15.32
C ASP A 158 11.24 5.58 16.12
N ILE A 159 10.87 6.81 16.52
CA ILE A 159 11.74 7.68 17.34
C ILE A 159 11.94 7.08 18.74
N LEU A 160 10.89 6.56 19.37
CA LEU A 160 11.02 5.94 20.70
C LEU A 160 11.89 4.68 20.65
N GLU A 161 11.77 3.86 19.60
CA GLU A 161 12.63 2.70 19.40
C GLU A 161 14.12 3.09 19.24
N ILE A 162 14.41 4.19 18.52
CA ILE A 162 15.78 4.72 18.39
C ILE A 162 16.32 5.15 19.76
N ILE A 163 15.53 5.87 20.56
CA ILE A 163 15.93 6.32 21.90
C ILE A 163 16.30 5.13 22.80
N GLU A 164 15.57 4.01 22.68
CA GLU A 164 15.79 2.83 23.52
C GLU A 164 16.92 1.92 23.01
N SER A 165 17.18 1.87 21.71
CA SER A 165 18.03 0.85 21.09
C SER A 165 19.36 1.38 20.54
N GLU A 166 19.46 2.68 20.28
CA GLU A 166 20.61 3.28 19.61
C GLU A 166 21.36 4.30 20.49
N ASP A 167 22.65 4.44 20.26
CA ASP A 167 23.45 5.49 20.90
C ASP A 167 23.25 6.82 20.18
N VAL A 168 22.57 7.75 20.84
CA VAL A 168 22.31 9.11 20.32
C VAL A 168 23.34 10.15 20.77
N LYS A 169 24.38 9.75 21.53
CA LYS A 169 25.37 10.66 22.13
C LYS A 169 26.08 11.54 21.11
N MET A 170 26.35 11.05 19.91
CA MET A 170 26.99 11.85 18.89
C MET A 170 26.18 13.10 18.48
N TYR A 171 24.90 13.15 18.81
CA TYR A 171 24.01 14.28 18.52
C TYR A 171 23.81 15.22 19.71
N GLU A 172 24.23 14.83 20.94
CA GLU A 172 23.97 15.59 22.18
C GLU A 172 24.57 16.99 22.13
N GLU A 173 25.81 17.15 21.63
CA GLU A 173 26.45 18.45 21.48
C GLU A 173 25.64 19.42 20.59
N LEU A 174 25.04 18.88 19.50
CA LEU A 174 24.22 19.69 18.60
C LEU A 174 22.89 20.05 19.28
N VAL A 175 22.30 19.12 20.04
CA VAL A 175 21.07 19.34 20.82
C VAL A 175 21.29 20.41 21.87
N GLU A 176 22.41 20.37 22.62
CA GLU A 176 22.75 21.41 23.63
C GLU A 176 22.91 22.78 22.98
N LYS A 177 23.60 22.89 21.85
CA LYS A 177 23.71 24.15 21.12
C LYS A 177 22.35 24.71 20.72
N MET A 178 21.46 23.85 20.22
CA MET A 178 20.10 24.26 19.83
C MET A 178 19.28 24.72 21.03
N PHE A 179 19.35 24.04 22.18
CA PHE A 179 18.56 24.35 23.37
C PHE A 179 19.05 25.62 24.08
N ASN A 180 20.32 25.99 23.89
CA ASN A 180 20.85 27.29 24.40
C ASN A 180 20.32 28.49 23.59
N GLU A 181 19.91 28.29 22.34
CA GLU A 181 19.45 29.37 21.46
C GLU A 181 17.92 29.43 21.34
N VAL A 182 17.25 28.29 21.45
CA VAL A 182 15.82 28.17 21.14
C VAL A 182 15.12 27.28 22.19
N ASP A 183 13.87 27.58 22.48
CA ASP A 183 13.00 26.74 23.30
C ASP A 183 13.01 25.26 22.81
N PRO A 184 13.26 24.30 23.71
CA PRO A 184 13.41 22.89 23.34
C PRO A 184 12.23 22.33 22.53
N LYS A 185 10.99 22.74 22.85
CA LYS A 185 9.80 22.30 22.14
C LYS A 185 9.76 22.83 20.71
N LYS A 186 10.20 24.10 20.50
CA LYS A 186 10.31 24.67 19.14
C LYS A 186 11.43 24.00 18.36
N ALA A 187 12.56 23.75 18.99
CA ALA A 187 13.68 23.05 18.39
C ALA A 187 13.27 21.66 17.88
N LEU A 188 12.65 20.86 18.75
CA LEU A 188 12.16 19.52 18.38
C LEU A 188 11.11 19.59 17.27
N ALA A 189 10.16 20.52 17.35
CA ALA A 189 9.15 20.70 16.29
C ALA A 189 9.79 21.05 14.94
N ALA A 190 10.84 21.87 14.93
CA ALA A 190 11.59 22.20 13.71
C ALA A 190 12.33 21.00 13.14
N VAL A 191 12.97 20.18 13.97
CA VAL A 191 13.63 18.93 13.55
C VAL A 191 12.62 17.95 12.97
N LEU A 192 11.49 17.74 13.63
CA LEU A 192 10.41 16.88 13.12
C LEU A 192 9.87 17.38 11.77
N LYS A 193 9.67 18.68 11.64
CA LYS A 193 9.25 19.30 10.38
C LYS A 193 10.31 19.09 9.29
N HIS A 194 11.58 19.32 9.59
CA HIS A 194 12.69 19.15 8.64
C HIS A 194 12.78 17.69 8.14
N SER A 195 12.64 16.72 9.05
CA SER A 195 12.84 15.31 8.74
C SER A 195 11.61 14.62 8.13
N PHE A 196 10.40 15.09 8.46
CA PHE A 196 9.15 14.37 8.14
C PHE A 196 8.11 15.22 7.41
N ALA A 197 8.41 16.48 7.02
CA ALA A 197 7.43 17.33 6.33
C ALA A 197 6.80 16.61 5.12
N ASP A 198 7.63 16.03 4.26
CA ASP A 198 7.18 15.33 3.07
C ASP A 198 6.33 14.09 3.37
N LYS A 199 6.63 13.38 4.45
CA LYS A 199 5.90 12.16 4.83
C LYS A 199 4.54 12.46 5.50
N LEU A 200 4.44 13.62 6.17
CA LEU A 200 3.28 13.99 7.00
C LEU A 200 2.41 15.10 6.38
N ASP A 201 2.74 15.60 5.18
CA ASP A 201 1.94 16.64 4.51
C ASP A 201 0.69 16.03 3.86
N PRO A 202 -0.54 16.40 4.32
CA PRO A 202 -1.78 15.97 3.70
C PRO A 202 -1.90 16.32 2.21
N LYS A 203 -1.18 17.34 1.73
CA LYS A 203 -1.18 17.78 0.32
C LYS A 203 -0.62 16.73 -0.64
N HIS A 204 0.15 15.76 -0.15
CA HIS A 204 0.61 14.63 -0.95
C HIS A 204 -0.53 13.68 -1.34
N TYR A 205 -1.69 13.75 -0.69
CA TYR A 205 -2.85 12.94 -1.02
C TYR A 205 -3.87 13.76 -1.83
N ARG A 206 -4.09 13.31 -3.07
CA ARG A 206 -5.10 13.93 -3.94
C ARG A 206 -6.50 13.58 -3.46
N THR A 207 -7.43 14.50 -3.65
CA THR A 207 -8.85 14.23 -3.41
C THR A 207 -9.33 13.15 -4.37
N ILE A 208 -9.92 12.08 -3.82
CA ILE A 208 -10.59 11.05 -4.61
C ILE A 208 -12.06 11.43 -4.65
N VAL A 209 -12.57 11.73 -5.84
CA VAL A 209 -14.00 11.99 -6.05
C VAL A 209 -14.70 10.63 -6.06
N PRO A 210 -15.65 10.36 -5.15
CA PRO A 210 -16.43 9.13 -5.19
C PRO A 210 -17.18 9.04 -6.54
N SER A 211 -17.13 7.86 -7.17
CA SER A 211 -17.92 7.63 -8.37
C SER A 211 -19.42 7.76 -8.04
N SER A 212 -20.20 8.38 -8.92
CA SER A 212 -21.63 8.70 -8.73
C SER A 212 -22.55 7.49 -8.43
N GLY A 213 -22.03 6.28 -8.35
CA GLY A 213 -22.75 5.07 -7.92
C GLY A 213 -22.94 4.92 -6.40
N ASP A 214 -22.36 5.80 -5.58
CA ASP A 214 -22.37 5.69 -4.12
C ASP A 214 -23.52 6.44 -3.44
N ARG A 215 -24.53 6.93 -4.20
CA ARG A 215 -25.68 7.68 -3.64
C ARG A 215 -26.84 6.78 -3.16
N GLY A 216 -26.66 5.45 -3.12
CA GLY A 216 -27.73 4.48 -2.88
C GLY A 216 -28.08 4.14 -1.43
N ASP A 217 -27.34 4.59 -0.41
CA ASP A 217 -27.50 4.06 0.96
C ASP A 217 -27.91 5.12 2.01
N ARG A 218 -28.69 6.13 1.59
CA ARG A 218 -29.22 7.15 2.52
C ARG A 218 -30.74 7.11 2.73
N ASN A 219 -31.41 5.99 2.47
CA ASN A 219 -32.86 5.95 2.63
C ASN A 219 -33.32 4.70 3.38
N ASP A 220 -32.96 4.58 4.67
CA ASP A 220 -33.66 3.67 5.56
C ASP A 220 -33.71 4.23 7.01
N ARG A 221 -34.30 5.40 7.17
CA ARG A 221 -34.77 5.91 8.46
C ARG A 221 -35.94 6.87 8.28
N SER A 222 -37.07 6.36 7.82
CA SER A 222 -38.35 7.04 8.11
C SER A 222 -39.53 6.15 7.72
N SER A 223 -39.89 5.18 8.58
CA SER A 223 -41.23 4.66 8.68
C SER A 223 -41.38 3.88 9.99
N ARG A 224 -41.53 4.61 11.07
CA ARG A 224 -42.30 4.20 12.25
C ARG A 224 -42.96 5.47 12.77
N GLY A 225 -44.17 5.68 12.30
CA GLY A 225 -45.23 6.44 12.93
C GLY A 225 -46.38 5.49 13.13
#